data_8d26e6c1fa3cf8380bfa1f3a4f3e5f02
#
_entry.id   8d26e6c1fa3cf8380bfa1f3a4f3e5f02
#
_cell.length_a   1.000
_cell.length_b   1.000
_cell.length_c   1.000
_cell.angle_alpha   90.00
_cell.angle_beta   90.00
_cell.angle_gamma   90.00
#
_symmetry.space_group_name_H-M   'P 1'
#
loop_
_entity.id
_entity.type
_entity.pdbx_description
1 polymer ?
#
loop_
_entity_poly.entity_id
_entity_poly.type
_entity_poly.pdbx_seq_one_letter_code
_entity_poly.pdbx_strand_id
1 'polypeptide(L)'
;DDKSEKADSIVEFKLFSGLKSFYATPIVSTDFSTQNENIGIQNSQKVDPAISDDIKRSAMYALFFALVAIFIYVAIRFRKWQYGLGGVTSLLHDSLITVSLYSVAYGIVPWNMEVDQAAIAAVLTIIGYSINDSVIIFDRLREWITLYPKRDLATNMNGGMNSTLG
;
A
#
# COMPACT_ATOMS: atom_id res chain seq x y z
N ASP A 1 14.34 8.79 27.06
CA ASP A 1 13.56 10.03 27.15
C ASP A 1 14.38 11.30 26.96
N ASP A 2 15.54 11.46 27.60
CA ASP A 2 16.43 12.63 27.48
C ASP A 2 16.94 12.89 26.02
N LYS A 3 17.16 11.85 25.23
CA LYS A 3 17.59 11.99 23.81
C LYS A 3 16.48 12.48 22.89
N SER A 4 15.24 12.17 23.21
CA SER A 4 14.07 12.56 22.42
C SER A 4 13.75 14.03 22.63
N GLU A 5 13.83 14.49 23.87
CA GLU A 5 13.59 15.89 24.24
C GLU A 5 14.65 16.85 23.67
N LYS A 6 15.90 16.39 23.64
CA LYS A 6 16.99 17.14 22.98
C LYS A 6 16.85 17.21 21.46
N ALA A 7 16.34 16.13 20.82
CA ALA A 7 16.09 16.13 19.39
C ALA A 7 14.98 17.11 19.02
N ASP A 8 13.90 17.14 19.80
CA ASP A 8 12.76 18.05 19.56
C ASP A 8 13.19 19.51 19.70
N SER A 9 13.96 19.85 20.74
CA SER A 9 14.48 21.21 20.93
C SER A 9 15.41 21.64 19.79
N ILE A 10 16.21 20.73 19.22
CA ILE A 10 17.08 21.04 18.08
C ILE A 10 16.25 21.28 16.81
N VAL A 11 15.20 20.49 16.57
CA VAL A 11 14.31 20.65 15.41
C VAL A 11 13.56 21.98 15.53
N GLU A 12 12.97 22.27 16.69
CA GLU A 12 12.27 23.51 16.95
C GLU A 12 13.18 24.73 16.74
N PHE A 13 14.39 24.71 17.28
CA PHE A 13 15.36 25.77 17.08
C PHE A 13 15.77 25.97 15.62
N LYS A 14 15.97 24.89 14.87
CA LYS A 14 16.29 24.96 13.43
C LYS A 14 15.12 25.52 12.62
N LEU A 15 13.90 25.09 12.90
CA LEU A 15 12.69 25.63 12.27
C LEU A 15 12.53 27.12 12.57
N PHE A 16 12.66 27.50 13.83
CA PHE A 16 12.64 28.92 14.23
C PHE A 16 13.70 29.76 13.50
N SER A 17 14.95 29.27 13.46
CA SER A 17 16.05 29.98 12.82
C SER A 17 15.88 30.14 11.31
N GLY A 18 15.24 29.17 10.64
CA GLY A 18 14.94 29.21 9.22
C GLY A 18 13.73 30.04 8.86
N LEU A 19 12.72 30.06 9.71
CA LEU A 19 11.44 30.72 9.42
C LEU A 19 11.31 32.15 9.98
N LYS A 20 12.12 32.52 10.97
CA LYS A 20 12.01 33.86 11.61
C LYS A 20 12.06 35.04 10.64
N SER A 21 12.72 34.90 9.49
CA SER A 21 12.83 35.95 8.48
C SER A 21 11.55 36.11 7.64
N PHE A 22 10.64 35.17 7.67
CA PHE A 22 9.38 35.20 6.92
C PHE A 22 8.23 35.85 7.73
N TYR A 23 8.41 36.05 9.03
CA TYR A 23 7.40 36.71 9.86
C TYR A 23 7.55 38.24 9.79
N ALA A 24 6.43 38.92 9.58
CA ALA A 24 6.39 40.39 9.50
C ALA A 24 6.71 41.09 10.83
N THR A 25 6.48 40.43 11.95
CA THR A 25 6.82 40.87 13.30
C THR A 25 7.95 40.06 13.89
N PRO A 26 8.90 40.65 14.62
CA PRO A 26 9.95 39.92 15.30
C PRO A 26 9.34 38.96 16.31
N ILE A 27 9.59 37.64 16.12
CA ILE A 27 9.18 36.58 17.05
C ILE A 27 10.37 36.10 17.87
N VAL A 28 10.10 35.69 19.10
CA VAL A 28 11.09 35.09 20.00
C VAL A 28 10.93 33.57 19.96
N SER A 29 12.00 32.82 20.23
CA SER A 29 11.96 31.36 20.22
C SER A 29 10.91 30.73 21.14
N THR A 30 10.58 31.41 22.25
CA THR A 30 9.51 31.04 23.18
C THR A 30 8.10 31.13 22.57
N ASP A 31 7.91 32.02 21.59
CA ASP A 31 6.61 32.19 20.91
C ASP A 31 6.41 31.16 19.81
N PHE A 32 7.50 30.50 19.39
CA PHE A 32 7.51 29.47 18.35
C PHE A 32 7.31 28.06 18.92
N SER A 33 6.59 27.93 20.02
CA SER A 33 6.27 26.64 20.63
C SER A 33 4.89 26.12 20.20
N THR A 34 4.65 24.84 20.37
CA THR A 34 3.35 24.18 20.11
C THR A 34 2.21 24.70 21.00
N GLN A 35 2.49 25.54 21.96
CA GLN A 35 1.49 26.12 22.88
C GLN A 35 0.88 27.42 22.39
N ASN A 36 1.38 28.01 21.31
CA ASN A 36 0.88 29.28 20.78
C ASN A 36 -0.05 28.99 19.56
N GLU A 37 -1.34 29.33 19.70
CA GLU A 37 -2.36 29.03 18.66
C GLU A 37 -2.16 29.81 17.35
N ASN A 38 -1.39 30.91 17.36
CA ASN A 38 -1.27 31.81 16.21
C ASN A 38 0.10 31.78 15.53
N ILE A 39 1.14 31.37 16.23
CA ILE A 39 2.52 31.44 15.75
C ILE A 39 3.24 30.16 16.16
N GLY A 40 3.92 29.46 15.22
CA GLY A 40 4.76 28.32 15.52
C GLY A 40 4.24 26.99 15.00
N ILE A 41 4.63 25.92 15.65
CA ILE A 41 4.31 24.57 15.24
C ILE A 41 2.87 24.22 15.65
N GLN A 42 1.96 24.22 14.69
CA GLN A 42 0.55 23.92 14.92
C GLN A 42 0.27 22.43 15.14
N ASN A 43 1.07 21.56 14.53
CA ASN A 43 0.97 20.12 14.70
C ASN A 43 2.35 19.50 14.52
N SER A 44 2.71 18.59 15.40
CA SER A 44 3.94 17.80 15.32
C SER A 44 3.60 16.34 15.52
N GLN A 45 3.84 15.52 14.50
CA GLN A 45 3.75 14.06 14.60
C GLN A 45 5.14 13.46 14.63
N LYS A 46 5.44 12.78 15.72
CA LYS A 46 6.69 12.06 15.88
C LYS A 46 6.43 10.57 15.72
N VAL A 47 7.07 9.96 14.74
CA VAL A 47 7.07 8.51 14.57
C VAL A 47 8.41 7.98 15.05
N ASP A 48 8.38 7.21 16.13
CA ASP A 48 9.56 6.50 16.61
C ASP A 48 10.01 5.48 15.56
N PRO A 49 11.32 5.35 15.24
CA PRO A 49 11.84 4.31 14.35
C PRO A 49 11.41 2.88 14.75
N ALA A 50 11.32 2.61 16.04
CA ALA A 50 10.83 1.32 16.55
C ALA A 50 9.37 1.05 16.16
N ILE A 51 8.50 2.06 16.27
CA ILE A 51 7.09 1.96 15.85
C ILE A 51 7.01 1.75 14.34
N SER A 52 7.84 2.40 13.55
CA SER A 52 7.91 2.21 12.10
C SER A 52 8.27 0.77 11.73
N ASP A 53 9.23 0.16 12.41
CA ASP A 53 9.64 -1.22 12.16
C ASP A 53 8.59 -2.25 12.59
N ASP A 54 7.89 -2.01 13.68
CA ASP A 54 6.77 -2.84 14.14
C ASP A 54 5.59 -2.76 13.17
N ILE A 55 5.29 -1.58 12.62
CA ILE A 55 4.25 -1.42 11.58
C ILE A 55 4.64 -2.19 10.32
N LYS A 56 5.88 -2.09 9.85
CA LYS A 56 6.38 -2.83 8.68
C LYS A 56 6.25 -4.33 8.88
N ARG A 57 6.70 -4.83 10.02
CA ARG A 57 6.63 -6.26 10.37
C ARG A 57 5.17 -6.74 10.42
N SER A 58 4.30 -5.99 11.08
CA SER A 58 2.87 -6.30 11.18
C SER A 58 2.19 -6.30 9.80
N ALA A 59 2.53 -5.35 8.93
CA ALA A 59 2.04 -5.30 7.55
C ALA A 59 2.47 -6.52 6.73
N MET A 60 3.71 -6.98 6.88
CA MET A 60 4.18 -8.20 6.21
C MET A 60 3.45 -9.45 6.68
N TYR A 61 3.22 -9.60 7.99
CA TYR A 61 2.41 -10.71 8.52
C TYR A 61 0.96 -10.63 8.03
N ALA A 62 0.35 -9.45 8.08
CA ALA A 62 -1.01 -9.26 7.60
C ALA A 62 -1.15 -9.62 6.12
N LEU A 63 -0.21 -9.20 5.27
CA LEU A 63 -0.16 -9.55 3.85
C LEU A 63 -0.02 -11.07 3.66
N PHE A 64 0.89 -11.72 4.37
CA PHE A 64 1.07 -13.17 4.29
C PHE A 64 -0.21 -13.93 4.65
N PHE A 65 -0.83 -13.61 5.79
CA PHE A 65 -2.06 -14.26 6.21
C PHE A 65 -3.23 -13.95 5.27
N ALA A 66 -3.30 -12.75 4.71
CA ALA A 66 -4.31 -12.40 3.70
C ALA A 66 -4.15 -13.25 2.44
N LEU A 67 -2.94 -13.43 1.92
CA LEU A 67 -2.68 -14.28 0.75
C LEU A 67 -3.02 -15.75 1.01
N VAL A 68 -2.70 -16.26 2.20
CA VAL A 68 -3.07 -17.64 2.60
C VAL A 68 -4.60 -17.78 2.69
N ALA A 69 -5.29 -16.82 3.28
CA ALA A 69 -6.75 -16.84 3.38
C ALA A 69 -7.41 -16.78 1.99
N ILE A 70 -6.90 -15.92 1.10
CA ILE A 70 -7.35 -15.82 -0.29
C ILE A 70 -7.10 -17.14 -1.04
N PHE A 71 -5.92 -17.74 -0.89
CA PHE A 71 -5.62 -19.04 -1.49
C PHE A 71 -6.64 -20.10 -1.08
N ILE A 72 -6.88 -20.23 0.22
CA ILE A 72 -7.83 -21.21 0.77
C ILE A 72 -9.24 -20.93 0.26
N TYR A 73 -9.68 -19.67 0.31
CA TYR A 73 -11.00 -19.25 -0.17
C TYR A 73 -11.21 -19.61 -1.64
N VAL A 74 -10.28 -19.25 -2.52
CA VAL A 74 -10.36 -19.52 -3.96
C VAL A 74 -10.29 -21.01 -4.24
N ALA A 75 -9.39 -21.74 -3.57
CA ALA A 75 -9.27 -23.20 -3.74
C ALA A 75 -10.57 -23.94 -3.37
N ILE A 76 -11.23 -23.54 -2.28
CA ILE A 76 -12.51 -24.10 -1.85
C ILE A 76 -13.64 -23.68 -2.81
N ARG A 77 -13.70 -22.39 -3.17
CA ARG A 77 -14.75 -21.82 -4.02
C ARG A 77 -14.79 -22.46 -5.41
N PHE A 78 -13.62 -22.72 -5.99
CA PHE A 78 -13.48 -23.31 -7.32
C PHE A 78 -13.23 -24.82 -7.29
N ARG A 79 -13.12 -25.42 -6.11
CA ARG A 79 -12.87 -26.86 -5.91
C ARG A 79 -11.61 -27.38 -6.59
N LYS A 80 -10.65 -26.51 -6.87
CA LYS A 80 -9.34 -26.83 -7.47
C LYS A 80 -8.30 -25.88 -6.93
N TRP A 81 -7.25 -26.40 -6.36
CA TRP A 81 -6.16 -25.62 -5.77
C TRP A 81 -5.37 -24.79 -6.79
N GLN A 82 -5.40 -25.18 -8.07
CA GLN A 82 -4.76 -24.46 -9.16
C GLN A 82 -5.30 -23.04 -9.33
N TYR A 83 -6.61 -22.82 -9.15
CA TYR A 83 -7.19 -21.48 -9.16
C TYR A 83 -6.69 -20.63 -7.98
N GLY A 84 -6.52 -21.24 -6.81
CA GLY A 84 -5.93 -20.57 -5.65
C GLY A 84 -4.49 -20.13 -5.92
N LEU A 85 -3.66 -21.01 -6.49
CA LEU A 85 -2.29 -20.64 -6.89
C LEU A 85 -2.28 -19.54 -7.95
N GLY A 86 -3.10 -19.66 -8.99
CA GLY A 86 -3.19 -18.64 -10.04
C GLY A 86 -3.56 -17.27 -9.46
N GLY A 87 -4.57 -17.21 -8.58
CA GLY A 87 -4.99 -15.98 -7.91
C GLY A 87 -3.87 -15.37 -7.06
N VAL A 88 -3.25 -16.16 -6.20
CA VAL A 88 -2.15 -15.65 -5.35
C VAL A 88 -0.95 -15.18 -6.18
N THR A 89 -0.61 -15.91 -7.25
CA THR A 89 0.49 -15.51 -8.15
C THR A 89 0.19 -14.18 -8.85
N SER A 90 -1.06 -13.98 -9.30
CA SER A 90 -1.49 -12.69 -9.87
C SER A 90 -1.38 -11.56 -8.85
N LEU A 91 -1.87 -11.77 -7.63
CA LEU A 91 -1.80 -10.78 -6.57
C LEU A 91 -0.37 -10.39 -6.20
N LEU A 92 0.53 -11.37 -6.11
CA LEU A 92 1.96 -11.11 -5.87
C LEU A 92 2.58 -10.30 -7.00
N HIS A 93 2.28 -10.67 -8.25
CA HIS A 93 2.75 -9.94 -9.43
C HIS A 93 2.29 -8.47 -9.41
N ASP A 94 1.00 -8.22 -9.18
CA ASP A 94 0.42 -6.87 -9.18
C ASP A 94 0.97 -6.02 -8.02
N SER A 95 1.16 -6.65 -6.85
CA SER A 95 1.80 -6.01 -5.70
C SER A 95 3.25 -5.63 -5.99
N LEU A 96 4.02 -6.53 -6.63
CA LEU A 96 5.42 -6.26 -7.00
C LEU A 96 5.52 -5.15 -8.04
N ILE A 97 4.65 -5.13 -9.05
CA ILE A 97 4.60 -4.05 -10.04
C ILE A 97 4.30 -2.72 -9.36
N THR A 98 3.32 -2.69 -8.45
CA THR A 98 2.96 -1.47 -7.74
C THR A 98 4.12 -0.92 -6.92
N VAL A 99 4.77 -1.77 -6.11
CA VAL A 99 5.93 -1.36 -5.30
C VAL A 99 7.10 -0.93 -6.20
N SER A 100 7.32 -1.63 -7.32
CA SER A 100 8.35 -1.27 -8.29
C SER A 100 8.08 0.10 -8.92
N LEU A 101 6.82 0.41 -9.22
CA LEU A 101 6.43 1.72 -9.75
C LEU A 101 6.71 2.84 -8.74
N TYR A 102 6.38 2.65 -7.46
CA TYR A 102 6.75 3.58 -6.40
C TYR A 102 8.26 3.79 -6.32
N SER A 103 9.03 2.70 -6.38
CA SER A 103 10.50 2.74 -6.32
C SER A 103 11.12 3.47 -7.52
N VAL A 104 10.60 3.24 -8.72
CA VAL A 104 11.10 3.91 -9.94
C VAL A 104 10.69 5.38 -9.96
N ALA A 105 9.48 5.70 -9.51
CA ALA A 105 9.00 7.08 -9.47
C ALA A 105 9.68 7.92 -8.37
N TYR A 106 10.24 7.28 -7.34
CA TYR A 106 10.96 7.95 -6.27
C TYR A 106 12.13 8.78 -6.84
N GLY A 107 12.15 10.05 -6.54
CA GLY A 107 13.17 11.00 -7.03
C GLY A 107 12.98 11.50 -8.48
N ILE A 108 12.00 10.98 -9.23
CA ILE A 108 11.67 11.48 -10.59
C ILE A 108 10.51 12.48 -10.52
N VAL A 109 9.52 12.18 -9.69
CA VAL A 109 8.32 13.04 -9.54
C VAL A 109 8.49 14.05 -8.39
N PRO A 110 7.87 15.24 -8.50
CA PRO A 110 8.04 16.31 -7.50
C PRO A 110 7.28 16.08 -6.18
N TRP A 111 6.45 15.05 -6.08
CA TRP A 111 5.72 14.67 -4.87
C TRP A 111 6.37 13.48 -4.16
N ASN A 112 6.03 13.31 -2.89
CA ASN A 112 6.61 12.24 -2.08
C ASN A 112 6.08 10.86 -2.53
N MET A 113 7.02 9.96 -2.90
CA MET A 113 6.77 8.58 -3.30
C MET A 113 7.42 7.59 -2.32
N GLU A 114 7.62 7.99 -1.06
CA GLU A 114 8.08 7.08 -0.02
C GLU A 114 7.03 6.00 0.26
N VAL A 115 7.51 4.79 0.58
CA VAL A 115 6.64 3.68 0.98
C VAL A 115 6.22 3.89 2.44
N ASP A 116 5.23 4.73 2.61
CA ASP A 116 4.60 5.07 3.87
C ASP A 116 3.32 4.27 4.12
N GLN A 117 2.55 4.64 5.13
CA GLN A 117 1.28 4.00 5.45
C GLN A 117 0.24 4.16 4.32
N ALA A 118 0.26 5.28 3.59
CA ALA A 118 -0.64 5.50 2.46
C ALA A 118 -0.29 4.58 1.28
N ALA A 119 1.00 4.37 1.00
CA ALA A 119 1.47 3.42 -0.01
C ALA A 119 1.06 1.98 0.34
N ILE A 120 1.16 1.58 1.61
CA ILE A 120 0.68 0.26 2.07
C ILE A 120 -0.83 0.12 1.83
N ALA A 121 -1.62 1.14 2.15
CA ALA A 121 -3.06 1.14 1.91
C ALA A 121 -3.39 1.05 0.40
N ALA A 122 -2.63 1.73 -0.46
CA ALA A 122 -2.78 1.63 -1.91
C ALA A 122 -2.49 0.21 -2.43
N VAL A 123 -1.42 -0.44 -1.97
CA VAL A 123 -1.11 -1.84 -2.32
C VAL A 123 -2.24 -2.77 -1.90
N LEU A 124 -2.76 -2.64 -0.68
CA LEU A 124 -3.88 -3.44 -0.20
C LEU A 124 -5.16 -3.22 -1.03
N THR A 125 -5.39 -1.99 -1.47
CA THR A 125 -6.53 -1.66 -2.36
C THR A 125 -6.39 -2.35 -3.72
N ILE A 126 -5.20 -2.31 -4.32
CA ILE A 126 -4.92 -2.98 -5.60
C ILE A 126 -5.10 -4.50 -5.46
N ILE A 127 -4.63 -5.10 -4.37
CA ILE A 127 -4.85 -6.52 -4.07
C ILE A 127 -6.36 -6.84 -4.03
N GLY A 128 -7.16 -5.99 -3.38
CA GLY A 128 -8.60 -6.16 -3.30
C GLY A 128 -9.30 -6.11 -4.67
N TYR A 129 -8.91 -5.21 -5.55
CA TYR A 129 -9.43 -5.15 -6.93
C TYR A 129 -8.93 -6.31 -7.78
N SER A 130 -7.66 -6.63 -7.74
CA SER A 130 -7.06 -7.70 -8.53
C SER A 130 -7.66 -9.07 -8.24
N ILE A 131 -7.95 -9.39 -6.95
CA ILE A 131 -8.63 -10.66 -6.63
C ILE A 131 -10.06 -10.70 -7.18
N ASN A 132 -10.78 -9.59 -7.14
CA ASN A 132 -12.14 -9.52 -7.68
C ASN A 132 -12.14 -9.84 -9.18
N ASP A 133 -11.24 -9.23 -9.95
CA ASP A 133 -11.11 -9.46 -11.38
C ASP A 133 -10.69 -10.90 -11.68
N SER A 134 -9.73 -11.44 -10.93
CA SER A 134 -9.30 -12.83 -11.06
C SER A 134 -10.44 -13.82 -10.81
N VAL A 135 -11.29 -13.58 -9.81
CA VAL A 135 -12.44 -14.43 -9.50
C VAL A 135 -13.47 -14.40 -10.63
N ILE A 136 -13.74 -13.25 -11.23
CA ILE A 136 -14.66 -13.11 -12.37
C ILE A 136 -14.14 -13.93 -13.55
N ILE A 137 -12.85 -13.81 -13.88
CA ILE A 137 -12.21 -14.57 -14.95
C ILE A 137 -12.28 -16.08 -14.65
N PHE A 138 -11.96 -16.51 -13.44
CA PHE A 138 -12.01 -17.93 -13.05
C PHE A 138 -13.42 -18.51 -13.12
N ASP A 139 -14.43 -17.75 -12.73
CA ASP A 139 -15.82 -18.19 -12.82
C ASP A 139 -16.23 -18.37 -14.29
N ARG A 140 -15.86 -17.46 -15.16
CA ARG A 140 -16.12 -17.57 -16.60
C ARG A 140 -15.33 -18.71 -17.26
N LEU A 141 -14.08 -18.92 -16.91
CA LEU A 141 -13.29 -20.06 -17.39
C LEU A 141 -13.93 -21.40 -16.99
N ARG A 142 -14.36 -21.51 -15.75
CA ARG A 142 -15.05 -22.70 -15.25
C ARG A 142 -16.36 -22.95 -16.02
N GLU A 143 -17.14 -21.90 -16.27
CA GLU A 143 -18.38 -21.98 -17.05
C GLU A 143 -18.09 -22.52 -18.47
N TRP A 144 -17.12 -21.93 -19.18
CA TRP A 144 -16.75 -22.39 -20.53
C TRP A 144 -16.25 -23.83 -20.58
N ILE A 145 -15.43 -24.26 -19.65
CA ILE A 145 -14.97 -25.64 -19.56
C ILE A 145 -16.15 -26.59 -19.34
N THR A 146 -17.16 -26.16 -18.59
CA THR A 146 -18.36 -26.97 -18.33
C THR A 146 -19.31 -27.01 -19.52
N LEU A 147 -19.50 -25.89 -20.21
CA LEU A 147 -20.39 -25.79 -21.38
C LEU A 147 -19.82 -26.50 -22.62
N TYR A 148 -18.49 -26.49 -22.78
CA TYR A 148 -17.82 -27.02 -23.95
C TYR A 148 -16.77 -28.09 -23.59
N PRO A 149 -17.18 -29.22 -22.99
CA PRO A 149 -16.25 -30.23 -22.47
C PRO A 149 -15.46 -30.96 -23.55
N LYS A 150 -15.92 -30.94 -24.81
CA LYS A 150 -15.24 -31.54 -25.95
C LYS A 150 -14.22 -30.65 -26.65
N ARG A 151 -14.20 -29.38 -26.32
CA ARG A 151 -13.20 -28.45 -26.86
C ARG A 151 -11.87 -28.61 -26.12
N ASP A 152 -10.78 -28.29 -26.79
CA ASP A 152 -9.49 -28.23 -26.14
C ASP A 152 -9.45 -27.11 -25.07
N LEU A 153 -8.59 -27.33 -24.07
CA LEU A 153 -8.50 -26.42 -22.93
C LEU A 153 -8.11 -24.99 -23.33
N ALA A 154 -7.17 -24.84 -24.27
CA ALA A 154 -6.70 -23.54 -24.74
C ALA A 154 -7.81 -22.72 -25.40
N THR A 155 -8.64 -23.36 -26.24
CA THR A 155 -9.80 -22.72 -26.87
C THR A 155 -10.84 -22.29 -25.83
N ASN A 156 -11.12 -23.13 -24.83
CA ASN A 156 -12.03 -22.78 -23.75
C ASN A 156 -11.50 -21.62 -22.90
N MET A 157 -10.22 -21.63 -22.56
CA MET A 157 -9.59 -20.54 -21.81
C MET A 157 -9.66 -19.23 -22.59
N ASN A 158 -9.30 -19.25 -23.87
CA ASN A 158 -9.31 -18.05 -24.71
C ASN A 158 -10.73 -17.49 -24.87
N GLY A 159 -11.71 -18.35 -25.12
CA GLY A 159 -13.12 -17.96 -25.19
C GLY A 159 -13.65 -17.39 -23.88
N GLY A 160 -13.35 -18.04 -22.75
CA GLY A 160 -13.71 -17.58 -21.42
C GLY A 160 -13.11 -16.21 -21.09
N MET A 161 -11.81 -16.00 -21.32
CA MET A 161 -11.14 -14.74 -21.10
C MET A 161 -11.71 -13.62 -22.00
N ASN A 162 -11.84 -13.87 -23.30
CA ASN A 162 -12.40 -12.87 -24.21
C ASN A 162 -13.83 -12.45 -23.84
N SER A 163 -14.62 -13.36 -23.27
CA SER A 163 -15.99 -13.05 -22.85
C SER A 163 -16.08 -12.18 -21.57
N THR A 164 -14.95 -11.92 -20.89
CA THR A 164 -14.89 -11.01 -19.74
C THR A 164 -14.42 -9.61 -20.10
N LEU A 165 -13.95 -9.39 -21.34
CA LEU A 165 -13.40 -8.11 -21.80
C LEU A 165 -14.45 -7.21 -22.50
N GLY A 166 -15.68 -7.68 -22.68
CA GLY A 166 -16.74 -7.01 -23.44
C GLY A 166 -17.83 -6.38 -22.60
#